data_be6c4a96d1d7b3b87e17d5f9458a1eba
#
_entry.id   be6c4a96d1d7b3b87e17d5f9458a1eba
#
_cell.length_a   1.000
_cell.length_b   1.000
_cell.length_c   1.000
_cell.angle_alpha   90.00
_cell.angle_beta   90.00
_cell.angle_gamma   90.00
#
_symmetry.space_group_name_H-M   'P 1'
#
loop_
_entity.id
_entity.type
_entity.pdbx_description
1 polymer ?
#
loop_
_entity_poly.entity_id
_entity_poly.type
_entity_poly.pdbx_seq_one_letter_code
_entity_poly.pdbx_strand_id
1 'polypeptide(L)'
;MIFSLEDQIKFAEISQDFNPIHINEVLARRYIFGEPVVHGINAMIFAIKEWSQMIETPFFIKDLRCKFKKPIFLNEDVSIKINNTENFVKIVLIQDNDIKVAIDMSILETTHSTGKIKDHDSRTDHAPNDISFEKLNNFSHSIDCSLNIPLS
;
A
#
# COMPACT_ATOMS: atom_id res chain seq x y z
N MET A 1 6.95 12.24 -6.58
CA MET A 1 5.96 11.48 -7.38
C MET A 1 4.66 12.24 -7.46
N ILE A 2 3.82 11.95 -8.49
CA ILE A 2 2.53 12.61 -8.67
C ILE A 2 1.47 11.53 -8.84
N PHE A 3 0.33 11.67 -8.17
CA PHE A 3 -0.85 10.81 -8.39
C PHE A 3 -1.83 11.56 -9.28
N SER A 4 -2.23 10.96 -10.39
CA SER A 4 -3.23 11.53 -11.30
C SER A 4 -4.64 10.99 -11.02
N LEU A 5 -5.66 11.66 -11.59
CA LEU A 5 -7.03 11.14 -11.56
C LEU A 5 -7.15 9.79 -12.27
N GLU A 6 -6.40 9.61 -13.37
CA GLU A 6 -6.37 8.34 -14.11
C GLU A 6 -5.85 7.18 -13.25
N ASP A 7 -4.82 7.44 -12.41
CA ASP A 7 -4.31 6.43 -11.46
C ASP A 7 -5.37 6.04 -10.43
N GLN A 8 -6.17 7.02 -9.97
CA GLN A 8 -7.25 6.74 -9.02
C GLN A 8 -8.39 5.95 -9.66
N ILE A 9 -8.73 6.21 -10.93
CA ILE A 9 -9.73 5.44 -11.66
C ILE A 9 -9.26 3.99 -11.85
N LYS A 10 -8.01 3.79 -12.30
CA LYS A 10 -7.43 2.44 -12.42
C LYS A 10 -7.40 1.69 -11.07
N PHE A 11 -7.08 2.39 -10.00
CA PHE A 11 -7.10 1.79 -8.67
C PHE A 11 -8.52 1.44 -8.22
N ALA A 12 -9.51 2.29 -8.50
CA ALA A 12 -10.92 2.03 -8.22
C ALA A 12 -11.43 0.76 -8.92
N GLU A 13 -11.02 0.54 -10.18
CA GLU A 13 -11.35 -0.67 -10.94
C GLU A 13 -10.80 -1.95 -10.28
N ILE A 14 -9.57 -1.89 -9.76
CA ILE A 14 -8.91 -3.03 -9.11
C ILE A 14 -9.47 -3.27 -7.71
N SER A 15 -9.62 -2.20 -6.92
CA SER A 15 -10.05 -2.26 -5.52
C SER A 15 -11.56 -2.36 -5.34
N GLN A 16 -12.34 -2.06 -6.40
CA GLN A 16 -13.79 -1.88 -6.37
C GLN A 16 -14.24 -0.74 -5.45
N ASP A 17 -13.35 0.20 -5.13
CA ASP A 17 -13.66 1.42 -4.37
C ASP A 17 -13.90 2.59 -5.31
N PHE A 18 -15.15 2.75 -5.72
CA PHE A 18 -15.61 3.84 -6.60
C PHE A 18 -16.12 5.05 -5.82
N ASN A 19 -15.64 5.28 -4.61
CA ASN A 19 -16.06 6.45 -3.84
C ASN A 19 -15.75 7.74 -4.62
N PRO A 20 -16.76 8.59 -4.89
CA PRO A 20 -16.61 9.80 -5.69
C PRO A 20 -15.55 10.77 -5.19
N ILE A 21 -15.20 10.73 -3.90
CA ILE A 21 -14.16 11.56 -3.32
C ILE A 21 -12.78 11.35 -3.96
N HIS A 22 -12.57 10.20 -4.59
CA HIS A 22 -11.30 9.84 -5.22
C HIS A 22 -11.30 10.02 -6.73
N ILE A 23 -12.47 9.90 -7.38
CA ILE A 23 -12.56 9.73 -8.84
C ILE A 23 -13.47 10.75 -9.54
N ASN A 24 -14.14 11.64 -8.79
CA ASN A 24 -15.08 12.59 -9.39
C ASN A 24 -14.83 14.01 -8.88
N GLU A 25 -14.24 14.85 -9.73
CA GLU A 25 -13.91 16.25 -9.38
C GLU A 25 -15.12 17.09 -9.00
N VAL A 26 -16.26 16.89 -9.65
CA VAL A 26 -17.47 17.67 -9.39
C VAL A 26 -18.08 17.31 -8.04
N LEU A 27 -18.14 16.02 -7.73
CA LEU A 27 -18.68 15.57 -6.46
C LEU A 27 -17.70 15.79 -5.31
N ALA A 28 -16.40 15.61 -5.54
CA ALA A 28 -15.37 15.81 -4.52
C ALA A 28 -15.37 17.25 -3.96
N ARG A 29 -15.73 18.26 -4.77
CA ARG A 29 -15.91 19.66 -4.33
C ARG A 29 -16.96 19.84 -3.25
N ARG A 30 -17.89 18.89 -3.09
CA ARG A 30 -18.94 18.91 -2.07
C ARG A 30 -18.54 18.23 -0.77
N TYR A 31 -17.40 17.55 -0.76
CA TYR A 31 -16.84 16.89 0.42
C TYR A 31 -15.89 17.83 1.17
N ILE A 32 -15.50 17.41 2.35
CA ILE A 32 -14.70 18.19 3.30
C ILE A 32 -13.35 18.67 2.74
N PHE A 33 -12.80 17.99 1.73
CA PHE A 33 -11.49 18.34 1.16
C PHE A 33 -11.59 19.32 -0.02
N GLY A 34 -12.78 19.51 -0.61
CA GLY A 34 -13.01 20.46 -1.69
C GLY A 34 -12.51 20.03 -3.08
N GLU A 35 -11.75 18.94 -3.16
CA GLU A 35 -11.17 18.37 -4.39
C GLU A 35 -10.90 16.88 -4.23
N PRO A 36 -10.62 16.14 -5.34
CA PRO A 36 -10.31 14.73 -5.26
C PRO A 36 -9.02 14.46 -4.49
N VAL A 37 -9.04 13.39 -3.71
CA VAL A 37 -7.89 12.93 -2.94
C VAL A 37 -7.49 11.51 -3.33
N VAL A 38 -6.23 11.17 -3.14
CA VAL A 38 -5.69 9.84 -3.40
C VAL A 38 -6.34 8.81 -2.48
N HIS A 39 -6.67 7.62 -3.01
CA HIS A 39 -7.04 6.48 -2.15
C HIS A 39 -5.90 6.20 -1.17
N GLY A 40 -6.17 6.19 0.12
CA GLY A 40 -5.13 5.96 1.13
C GLY A 40 -4.38 4.65 0.92
N ILE A 41 -5.11 3.57 0.61
CA ILE A 41 -4.52 2.26 0.33
C ILE A 41 -3.65 2.29 -0.94
N ASN A 42 -4.06 3.01 -1.99
CA ASN A 42 -3.23 3.19 -3.19
C ASN A 42 -1.88 3.85 -2.83
N ALA A 43 -1.91 4.92 -2.05
CA ALA A 43 -0.71 5.61 -1.59
C ALA A 43 0.19 4.69 -0.74
N MET A 44 -0.41 3.87 0.14
CA MET A 44 0.32 2.89 0.95
C MET A 44 1.00 1.83 0.08
N ILE A 45 0.27 1.21 -0.84
CA ILE A 45 0.80 0.16 -1.74
C ILE A 45 1.93 0.73 -2.59
N PHE A 46 1.74 1.94 -3.12
CA PHE A 46 2.77 2.62 -3.89
C PHE A 46 4.05 2.82 -3.06
N ALA A 47 3.93 3.32 -1.84
CA ALA A 47 5.08 3.55 -0.95
C ALA A 47 5.83 2.26 -0.62
N ILE A 48 5.12 1.16 -0.38
CA ILE A 48 5.72 -0.16 -0.13
C ILE A 48 6.40 -0.68 -1.39
N LYS A 49 5.81 -0.48 -2.57
CA LYS A 49 6.42 -0.85 -3.85
C LYS A 49 7.74 -0.11 -4.07
N GLU A 50 7.77 1.21 -3.88
CA GLU A 50 8.99 2.01 -4.03
C GLU A 50 10.10 1.52 -3.08
N TRP A 51 9.75 1.24 -1.83
CA TRP A 51 10.70 0.65 -0.89
C TRP A 51 11.17 -0.73 -1.34
N SER A 52 10.28 -1.60 -1.79
CA SER A 52 10.62 -2.99 -2.18
C SER A 52 11.59 -3.06 -3.35
N GLN A 53 11.58 -2.07 -4.24
CA GLN A 53 12.53 -1.99 -5.35
C GLN A 53 13.98 -1.71 -4.92
N MET A 54 14.18 -1.26 -3.67
CA MET A 54 15.49 -1.02 -3.08
C MET A 54 16.07 -2.25 -2.37
N ILE A 55 15.28 -3.33 -2.27
CA ILE A 55 15.65 -4.55 -1.56
C ILE A 55 15.97 -5.66 -2.56
N GLU A 56 17.17 -6.21 -2.49
CA GLU A 56 17.63 -7.28 -3.38
C GLU A 56 17.27 -8.68 -2.88
N THR A 57 17.10 -8.83 -1.56
CA THR A 57 16.82 -10.12 -0.92
C THR A 57 15.30 -10.33 -0.76
N PRO A 58 14.80 -11.56 -0.92
CA PRO A 58 13.43 -11.87 -0.62
C PRO A 58 13.10 -11.58 0.86
N PHE A 59 11.94 -11.01 1.11
CA PHE A 59 11.49 -10.65 2.45
C PHE A 59 10.02 -11.02 2.66
N PHE A 60 9.61 -11.15 3.92
CA PHE A 60 8.22 -11.21 4.34
C PHE A 60 7.91 -10.02 5.25
N ILE A 61 6.76 -9.38 5.01
CA ILE A 61 6.22 -8.40 5.96
C ILE A 61 5.54 -9.20 7.08
N LYS A 62 6.07 -9.06 8.29
CA LYS A 62 5.52 -9.70 9.49
C LYS A 62 4.39 -8.88 10.08
N ASP A 63 4.61 -7.58 10.22
CA ASP A 63 3.65 -6.63 10.74
C ASP A 63 3.64 -5.38 9.87
N LEU A 64 2.46 -4.81 9.65
CA LEU A 64 2.25 -3.57 8.91
C LEU A 64 1.29 -2.67 9.70
N ARG A 65 1.71 -1.45 9.96
CA ARG A 65 0.87 -0.41 10.53
C ARG A 65 0.92 0.82 9.64
N CYS A 66 -0.24 1.27 9.18
CA CYS A 66 -0.37 2.47 8.36
C CYS A 66 -1.25 3.51 9.05
N LYS A 67 -0.80 4.76 9.07
CA LYS A 67 -1.57 5.91 9.59
C LYS A 67 -1.77 6.93 8.49
N PHE A 68 -3.01 7.14 8.09
CA PHE A 68 -3.43 8.21 7.19
C PHE A 68 -3.70 9.47 8.03
N LYS A 69 -2.81 10.46 7.95
CA LYS A 69 -2.85 11.66 8.81
C LYS A 69 -3.59 12.82 8.15
N LYS A 70 -3.36 13.01 6.86
CA LYS A 70 -3.94 14.08 6.05
C LYS A 70 -4.20 13.56 4.63
N PRO A 71 -5.13 14.14 3.87
CA PRO A 71 -5.32 13.78 2.47
C PRO A 71 -4.06 14.06 1.65
N ILE A 72 -3.87 13.27 0.60
CA ILE A 72 -2.94 13.55 -0.50
C ILE A 72 -3.78 14.07 -1.65
N PHE A 73 -3.45 15.25 -2.16
CA PHE A 73 -4.12 15.84 -3.30
C PHE A 73 -3.53 15.36 -4.62
N LEU A 74 -4.37 15.32 -5.66
CA LEU A 74 -3.95 14.88 -6.99
C LEU A 74 -3.11 15.95 -7.68
N ASN A 75 -2.28 15.50 -8.64
CA ASN A 75 -1.46 16.36 -9.52
C ASN A 75 -0.44 17.23 -8.79
N GLU A 76 -0.15 16.95 -7.55
CA GLU A 76 0.86 17.64 -6.74
C GLU A 76 2.00 16.70 -6.37
N ASP A 77 3.18 17.29 -6.11
CA ASP A 77 4.36 16.52 -5.77
C ASP A 77 4.28 15.91 -4.37
N VAL A 78 4.44 14.59 -4.32
CA VAL A 78 4.58 13.81 -3.07
C VAL A 78 6.01 13.29 -2.96
N SER A 79 6.69 13.62 -1.88
CA SER A 79 7.99 13.06 -1.55
C SER A 79 7.85 11.85 -0.62
N ILE A 80 8.77 10.89 -0.78
CA ILE A 80 8.85 9.70 0.06
C ILE A 80 10.15 9.75 0.87
N LYS A 81 10.06 9.49 2.17
CA LYS A 81 11.23 9.27 3.04
C LYS A 81 11.16 7.89 3.63
N ILE A 82 12.25 7.15 3.48
CA ILE A 82 12.39 5.77 3.93
C ILE A 82 13.52 5.72 4.94
N ASN A 83 13.24 5.14 6.10
CA ASN A 83 14.23 4.75 7.08
C ASN A 83 14.17 3.24 7.24
N ASN A 84 15.23 2.56 6.81
CA ASN A 84 15.34 1.12 6.79
C ASN A 84 16.40 0.67 7.81
N THR A 85 16.03 -0.25 8.68
CA THR A 85 16.93 -1.00 9.56
C THR A 85 16.78 -2.48 9.27
N GLU A 86 17.63 -3.33 9.83
CA GLU A 86 17.67 -4.77 9.53
C GLU A 86 16.29 -5.47 9.57
N ASN A 87 15.45 -5.13 10.56
CA ASN A 87 14.15 -5.81 10.75
C ASN A 87 12.96 -4.86 10.77
N PHE A 88 13.20 -3.56 10.55
CA PHE A 88 12.15 -2.56 10.68
C PHE A 88 12.27 -1.48 9.62
N VAL A 89 11.15 -1.15 9.01
CA VAL A 89 11.04 -0.14 7.94
C VAL A 89 10.03 0.90 8.33
N LYS A 90 10.42 2.15 8.21
CA LYS A 90 9.52 3.28 8.36
C LYS A 90 9.49 4.09 7.07
N ILE A 91 8.30 4.27 6.51
CA ILE A 91 8.08 5.06 5.30
C ILE A 91 7.13 6.20 5.63
N VAL A 92 7.43 7.41 5.16
CA VAL A 92 6.50 8.53 5.23
C VAL A 92 6.31 9.17 3.88
N LEU A 93 5.07 9.48 3.53
CA LEU A 93 4.71 10.29 2.38
C LEU A 93 4.46 11.73 2.83
N ILE A 94 5.05 12.67 2.13
CA ILE A 94 5.04 14.09 2.46
C ILE A 94 4.58 14.89 1.24
N GLN A 95 3.60 15.76 1.43
CA GLN A 95 3.12 16.76 0.47
C GLN A 95 2.97 18.09 1.22
N ASP A 96 3.38 19.21 0.63
CA ASP A 96 3.36 20.55 1.24
C ASP A 96 4.06 20.64 2.60
N ASN A 97 5.19 19.95 2.75
CA ASN A 97 5.94 19.82 3.99
C ASN A 97 5.19 19.11 5.14
N ASP A 98 4.01 18.57 4.88
CA ASP A 98 3.20 17.82 5.85
C ASP A 98 3.32 16.32 5.64
N ILE A 99 3.42 15.55 6.73
CA ILE A 99 3.31 14.10 6.67
C ILE A 99 1.85 13.72 6.41
N LYS A 100 1.57 13.15 5.25
CA LYS A 100 0.24 12.69 4.86
C LYS A 100 -0.01 11.23 5.29
N VAL A 101 0.99 10.36 5.06
CA VAL A 101 0.91 8.93 5.41
C VAL A 101 2.18 8.52 6.15
N ALA A 102 2.03 7.71 7.18
CA ALA A 102 3.14 7.08 7.90
C ALA A 102 2.92 5.57 7.95
N ILE A 103 3.92 4.81 7.54
CA ILE A 103 3.91 3.35 7.47
C ILE A 103 5.06 2.83 8.32
N ASP A 104 4.74 1.93 9.24
CA ASP A 104 5.69 1.21 10.06
C ASP A 104 5.54 -0.29 9.75
N MET A 105 6.63 -0.96 9.36
CA MET A 105 6.64 -2.38 9.03
C MET A 105 7.74 -3.10 9.78
N SER A 106 7.47 -4.32 10.25
CA SER A 106 8.52 -5.29 10.58
C SER A 106 8.65 -6.31 9.47
N ILE A 107 9.90 -6.62 9.11
CA ILE A 107 10.23 -7.53 8.01
C ILE A 107 11.09 -8.70 8.53
N LEU A 108 10.99 -9.82 7.82
CA LEU A 108 11.88 -10.96 7.98
C LEU A 108 12.56 -11.22 6.64
N GLU A 109 13.89 -11.11 6.61
CA GLU A 109 14.66 -11.55 5.46
C GLU A 109 14.70 -13.07 5.40
N THR A 110 14.44 -13.63 4.22
CA THR A 110 14.62 -15.06 4.00
C THR A 110 16.09 -15.32 3.68
N THR A 111 16.84 -15.81 4.65
CA THR A 111 18.10 -16.47 4.34
C THR A 111 17.77 -17.73 3.55
N HIS A 112 18.22 -17.81 2.29
CA HIS A 112 18.19 -19.06 1.54
C HIS A 112 19.06 -20.09 2.27
N SER A 113 18.46 -20.86 3.18
CA SER A 113 19.04 -22.16 3.49
C SER A 113 18.78 -23.01 2.26
N THR A 114 19.84 -23.33 1.51
CA THR A 114 19.84 -24.36 0.47
C THR A 114 19.61 -25.74 1.10
N GLY A 115 18.43 -25.92 1.69
CA GLY A 115 17.93 -27.22 2.06
C GLY A 115 17.56 -27.95 0.77
N LYS A 116 18.29 -28.98 0.43
CA LYS A 116 17.92 -29.91 -0.64
C LYS A 116 16.50 -30.39 -0.40
N ILE A 117 15.57 -29.89 -1.22
CA ILE A 117 14.22 -30.46 -1.29
C ILE A 117 14.42 -31.89 -1.78
N LYS A 118 14.13 -32.87 -0.94
CA LYS A 118 14.02 -34.27 -1.37
C LYS A 118 12.80 -34.33 -2.29
N ASP A 119 13.02 -34.63 -3.54
CA ASP A 119 11.98 -34.95 -4.51
C ASP A 119 11.05 -36.01 -3.92
N HIS A 120 9.83 -35.61 -3.56
CA HIS A 120 8.71 -36.51 -3.41
C HIS A 120 7.90 -36.41 -4.70
N ASP A 121 8.16 -37.40 -5.56
CA ASP A 121 7.43 -37.68 -6.79
C ASP A 121 5.93 -37.88 -6.46
N SER A 122 5.11 -36.96 -6.85
CA SER A 122 3.69 -37.20 -7.12
C SER A 122 3.16 -36.13 -8.07
N ARG A 123 3.07 -36.54 -9.34
CA ARG A 123 2.41 -35.81 -10.42
C ARG A 123 0.96 -35.48 -10.04
N THR A 124 0.59 -34.22 -10.07
CA THR A 124 -0.72 -33.78 -10.52
C THR A 124 -0.55 -32.48 -11.28
N ASP A 125 -0.83 -32.57 -12.58
CA ASP A 125 -0.93 -31.44 -13.50
C ASP A 125 -2.03 -30.49 -13.05
N HIS A 126 -1.68 -29.27 -12.62
CA HIS A 126 -2.59 -28.14 -12.64
C HIS A 126 -1.81 -26.89 -13.06
N ALA A 127 -2.32 -26.29 -14.14
CA ALA A 127 -1.88 -25.01 -14.69
C ALA A 127 -1.89 -23.88 -13.63
N PRO A 128 -1.02 -22.87 -13.77
CA PRO A 128 -1.01 -21.73 -12.87
C PRO A 128 -2.18 -20.81 -13.23
N ASN A 129 -3.30 -20.99 -12.55
CA ASN A 129 -4.43 -20.06 -12.60
C ASN A 129 -4.63 -19.43 -11.26
N ASP A 130 -4.76 -18.11 -11.33
CA ASP A 130 -5.37 -17.20 -10.39
C ASP A 130 -4.76 -17.12 -8.99
N ILE A 131 -4.17 -15.95 -8.75
CA ILE A 131 -4.07 -15.40 -7.41
C ILE A 131 -5.52 -15.22 -6.92
N SER A 132 -6.04 -16.24 -6.23
CA SER A 132 -7.40 -16.18 -5.71
C SER A 132 -7.50 -15.12 -4.62
N PHE A 133 -8.58 -14.35 -4.65
CA PHE A 133 -8.94 -13.34 -3.66
C PHE A 133 -8.92 -13.84 -2.20
N GLU A 134 -8.95 -15.14 -1.95
CA GLU A 134 -8.84 -15.75 -0.61
C GLU A 134 -7.49 -15.50 0.07
N LYS A 135 -6.39 -15.32 -0.69
CA LYS A 135 -5.09 -14.96 -0.10
C LYS A 135 -5.04 -13.51 0.36
N LEU A 136 -5.83 -12.62 -0.23
CA LEU A 136 -5.95 -11.22 0.19
C LEU A 136 -6.82 -11.07 1.46
N ASN A 137 -7.82 -11.93 1.66
CA ASN A 137 -8.67 -11.91 2.86
C ASN A 137 -7.93 -12.28 4.15
N ASN A 138 -6.89 -13.12 4.07
CA ASN A 138 -6.04 -13.41 5.24
C ASN A 138 -5.11 -12.25 5.61
N PHE A 139 -4.93 -11.25 4.72
CA PHE A 139 -4.18 -10.03 5.00
C PHE A 139 -5.00 -8.97 5.77
N SER A 140 -6.33 -9.05 5.73
CA SER A 140 -7.22 -8.03 6.32
C SER A 140 -7.30 -8.07 7.85
N HIS A 141 -6.83 -9.13 8.51
CA HIS A 141 -6.92 -9.28 9.96
C HIS A 141 -5.76 -8.66 10.75
N SER A 142 -4.73 -8.14 10.10
CA SER A 142 -3.59 -7.50 10.77
C SER A 142 -3.38 -6.01 10.40
N ILE A 143 -4.31 -5.42 9.64
CA ILE A 143 -4.23 -3.99 9.28
C ILE A 143 -5.03 -3.18 10.31
N ASP A 144 -4.35 -2.63 11.30
CA ASP A 144 -4.93 -1.67 12.23
C ASP A 144 -4.91 -0.26 11.60
N CYS A 145 -5.97 0.06 10.84
CA CYS A 145 -6.19 1.37 10.23
C CYS A 145 -6.92 2.27 11.22
N SER A 146 -6.21 2.97 12.08
CA SER A 146 -6.82 4.00 12.92
C SER A 146 -6.93 5.31 12.15
N LEU A 147 -8.15 5.64 11.69
CA LEU A 147 -8.50 6.96 11.19
C LEU A 147 -8.75 7.88 12.39
N ASN A 148 -7.78 8.72 12.75
CA ASN A 148 -8.03 9.84 13.65
C ASN A 148 -8.48 11.04 12.82
N ILE A 149 -9.79 11.18 12.61
CA ILE A 149 -10.41 12.41 12.14
C ILE A 149 -10.80 13.19 13.40
N PRO A 150 -10.24 14.37 13.67
CA PRO A 150 -10.76 15.22 14.73
C PRO A 150 -12.14 15.72 14.30
N LEU A 151 -13.17 15.33 15.04
CA LEU A 151 -14.49 15.93 14.96
C LEU A 151 -14.38 17.31 15.63
N SER A 152 -14.41 18.36 14.83
CA SER A 152 -14.64 19.73 15.26
C SER A 152 -16.09 20.11 15.09
#